data_610aac95df494a76e84d086992e21afd
#
_entry.id   610aac95df494a76e84d086992e21afd
#
_cell.length_a   1.000
_cell.length_b   1.000
_cell.length_c   1.000
_cell.angle_alpha   90.00
_cell.angle_beta   90.00
_cell.angle_gamma   90.00
#
_symmetry.space_group_name_H-M   'P 1'
#
loop_
_entity.id
_entity.type
_entity.pdbx_description
1 polymer ?
#
loop_
_entity_poly.entity_id
_entity_poly.type
_entity_poly.pdbx_seq_one_letter_code
_entity_poly.pdbx_strand_id
1 'polypeptide(L)'
;MKKQNTRVYSYDCNVYPTKLDIMFDINEIDYMNDNYAWAKDPDAKFISDDGDQYGSTYDLLYNKNTGYKTILVVFDGIPKPAQMAHEAFHVMNGILKEVDLEFNYSKNTGNEHLAYIIEWAVKCMCDAIEKEKKCKKKTK
;
A
#
# COMPACT_ATOMS: atom_id res chain seq x y z
N MET A 1 10.76 7.15 26.58
CA MET A 1 9.78 6.54 25.66
C MET A 1 10.48 5.59 24.71
N LYS A 2 10.17 4.30 24.79
CA LYS A 2 10.60 3.38 23.73
C LYS A 2 9.87 3.76 22.45
N LYS A 3 10.61 4.21 21.42
CA LYS A 3 10.06 4.31 20.06
C LYS A 3 9.52 2.95 19.68
N GLN A 4 8.20 2.83 19.60
CA GLN A 4 7.58 1.64 19.06
C GLN A 4 8.04 1.56 17.60
N ASN A 5 8.79 0.53 17.25
CA ASN A 5 9.25 0.36 15.88
C ASN A 5 8.05 0.16 14.96
N THR A 6 7.82 1.11 14.08
CA THR A 6 6.79 1.02 13.05
C THR A 6 7.06 -0.21 12.18
N ARG A 7 6.06 -1.08 12.07
CA ARG A 7 6.15 -2.28 11.23
C ARG A 7 5.61 -1.98 9.83
N VAL A 8 6.41 -2.28 8.84
CA VAL A 8 6.05 -2.21 7.43
C VAL A 8 6.32 -3.56 6.79
N TYR A 9 5.34 -4.06 6.06
CA TYR A 9 5.42 -5.30 5.31
C TYR A 9 5.57 -4.98 3.84
N SER A 10 6.70 -5.35 3.24
CA SER A 10 7.08 -4.97 1.88
C SER A 10 7.03 -6.17 0.94
N TYR A 11 6.48 -5.97 -0.24
CA TYR A 11 6.30 -7.00 -1.27
C TYR A 11 6.75 -6.48 -2.63
N ASP A 12 7.45 -7.33 -3.36
CA ASP A 12 7.82 -7.04 -4.75
C ASP A 12 6.68 -7.41 -5.69
N CYS A 13 6.39 -6.53 -6.65
CA CYS A 13 5.55 -6.89 -7.77
C CYS A 13 6.44 -7.50 -8.86
N ASN A 14 6.29 -8.80 -9.11
CA ASN A 14 7.15 -9.54 -10.04
C ASN A 14 7.00 -9.12 -11.51
N VAL A 15 5.89 -8.49 -11.84
CA VAL A 15 5.56 -8.07 -13.22
C VAL A 15 5.98 -6.64 -13.49
N TYR A 16 5.89 -5.77 -12.49
CA TYR A 16 6.17 -4.34 -12.60
C TYR A 16 7.22 -3.89 -11.58
N PRO A 17 8.05 -2.89 -11.90
CA PRO A 17 9.11 -2.40 -11.01
C PRO A 17 8.54 -1.49 -9.90
N THR A 18 7.58 -1.98 -9.17
CA THR A 18 6.89 -1.28 -8.07
C THR A 18 6.83 -2.20 -6.86
N LYS A 19 7.07 -1.65 -5.68
CA LYS A 19 6.89 -2.35 -4.40
C LYS A 19 5.55 -1.98 -3.79
N LEU A 20 5.00 -2.91 -3.02
CA LEU A 20 3.83 -2.68 -2.19
C LEU A 20 4.25 -2.75 -0.73
N ASP A 21 4.09 -1.63 -0.01
CA ASP A 21 4.32 -1.55 1.42
C ASP A 21 2.98 -1.44 2.15
N ILE A 22 2.83 -2.18 3.24
CA ILE A 22 1.58 -2.27 4.02
C ILE A 22 1.86 -1.96 5.48
N MET A 23 1.08 -1.05 6.05
CA MET A 23 1.12 -0.65 7.46
C MET A 23 -0.27 -0.80 8.07
N PHE A 24 -0.33 -0.99 9.40
CA PHE A 24 -1.59 -1.17 10.13
C PHE A 24 -1.83 -0.11 11.22
N ASP A 25 -1.16 1.03 11.11
CA ASP A 25 -1.37 2.17 12.00
C ASP A 25 -1.42 3.47 11.19
N ILE A 26 -2.60 4.10 11.16
CA ILE A 26 -2.82 5.36 10.43
C ILE A 26 -2.16 6.57 11.11
N ASN A 27 -1.73 6.43 12.36
CA ASN A 27 -1.12 7.52 13.14
C ASN A 27 0.39 7.67 12.88
N GLU A 28 0.96 6.83 12.04
CA GLU A 28 2.41 6.81 11.73
C GLU A 28 2.80 7.83 10.64
N ILE A 29 2.22 9.04 10.71
CA ILE A 29 2.45 10.10 9.71
C ILE A 29 3.92 10.54 9.70
N ASP A 30 4.57 10.64 10.86
CA ASP A 30 5.99 11.00 10.93
C ASP A 30 6.86 9.96 10.23
N TYR A 31 6.56 8.67 10.43
CA TYR A 31 7.25 7.59 9.73
C TYR A 31 7.07 7.71 8.22
N MET A 32 5.84 7.99 7.77
CA MET A 32 5.55 8.16 6.34
C MET A 32 6.36 9.31 5.74
N ASN A 33 6.39 10.46 6.40
CA ASN A 33 7.15 11.62 5.96
C ASN A 33 8.66 11.38 5.95
N ASP A 34 9.16 10.59 6.90
CA ASP A 34 10.59 10.28 7.00
C ASP A 34 11.06 9.29 5.93
N ASN A 35 10.19 8.41 5.46
CA ASN A 35 10.57 7.28 4.61
C ASN A 35 10.04 7.32 3.18
N TYR A 36 9.00 8.12 2.91
CA TYR A 36 8.37 8.20 1.58
C TYR A 36 8.27 9.63 1.09
N ALA A 37 8.30 9.79 -0.21
CA ALA A 37 8.07 11.07 -0.87
C ALA A 37 7.20 10.88 -2.11
N TRP A 38 6.43 11.91 -2.44
CA TRP A 38 5.64 11.96 -3.66
C TRP A 38 6.56 12.15 -4.87
N ALA A 39 6.41 11.33 -5.89
CA ALA A 39 7.27 11.41 -7.08
C ALA A 39 7.15 12.75 -7.82
N LYS A 40 5.94 13.32 -7.83
CA LYS A 40 5.67 14.60 -8.51
C LYS A 40 5.93 15.83 -7.67
N ASP A 41 5.93 15.69 -6.35
CA ASP A 41 6.18 16.78 -5.41
C ASP A 41 6.89 16.23 -4.17
N PRO A 42 8.22 16.04 -4.24
CA PRO A 42 8.98 15.42 -3.15
C PRO A 42 8.94 16.19 -1.82
N ASP A 43 8.63 17.49 -1.84
CA ASP A 43 8.56 18.32 -0.65
C ASP A 43 7.17 18.30 0.01
N ALA A 44 6.16 17.76 -0.66
CA ALA A 44 4.82 17.62 -0.09
C ALA A 44 4.84 16.66 1.11
N LYS A 45 4.09 17.01 2.13
CA LYS A 45 3.99 16.23 3.38
C LYS A 45 2.72 15.40 3.40
N PHE A 46 2.84 14.19 3.96
CA PHE A 46 1.66 13.46 4.40
C PHE A 46 1.05 14.21 5.58
N ILE A 47 -0.26 14.36 5.57
CA ILE A 47 -1.02 15.01 6.64
C ILE A 47 -1.95 14.00 7.29
N SER A 48 -2.20 14.17 8.60
CA SER A 48 -3.21 13.37 9.26
C SER A 48 -4.58 13.73 8.66
N ASP A 49 -5.32 12.70 8.27
CA ASP A 49 -6.70 12.86 7.85
C ASP A 49 -7.59 12.64 9.08
N ASP A 50 -8.27 13.69 9.52
CA ASP A 50 -9.18 13.62 10.66
C ASP A 50 -10.50 12.91 10.33
N GLY A 51 -10.61 12.31 9.14
CA GLY A 51 -11.77 11.56 8.72
C GLY A 51 -11.81 10.12 9.23
N ASP A 52 -12.99 9.52 9.23
CA ASP A 52 -13.25 8.11 9.57
C ASP A 52 -12.69 7.15 8.50
N GLN A 53 -11.42 7.28 8.14
CA GLN A 53 -10.81 6.44 7.12
C GLN A 53 -10.30 5.14 7.73
N TYR A 54 -10.86 4.03 7.29
CA TYR A 54 -10.43 2.69 7.69
C TYR A 54 -9.16 2.23 6.98
N GLY A 55 -8.71 2.96 5.98
CA GLY A 55 -7.51 2.69 5.23
C GLY A 55 -7.32 3.68 4.09
N SER A 56 -6.09 3.78 3.61
CA SER A 56 -5.72 4.63 2.47
C SER A 56 -4.63 3.99 1.64
N THR A 57 -4.69 4.21 0.33
CA THR A 57 -3.65 3.82 -0.61
C THR A 57 -3.01 5.05 -1.21
N TYR A 58 -1.70 5.15 -1.08
CA TYR A 58 -0.89 6.23 -1.65
C TYR A 58 -0.07 5.67 -2.82
N ASP A 59 -0.34 6.16 -3.99
CA ASP A 59 0.41 5.80 -5.21
C ASP A 59 1.38 6.90 -5.62
N LEU A 60 2.18 6.64 -6.64
CA LEU A 60 3.17 7.59 -7.17
C LEU A 60 4.15 8.09 -6.09
N LEU A 61 4.54 7.18 -5.20
CA LEU A 61 5.55 7.41 -4.18
C LEU A 61 6.88 6.76 -4.56
N TYR A 62 7.94 7.18 -3.88
CA TYR A 62 9.17 6.41 -3.79
C TYR A 62 9.63 6.33 -2.33
N ASN A 63 10.34 5.24 -2.02
CA ASN A 63 10.98 5.09 -0.72
C ASN A 63 12.29 5.91 -0.73
N LYS A 64 12.44 6.84 0.21
CA LYS A 64 13.62 7.72 0.29
C LYS A 64 14.93 6.96 0.52
N ASN A 65 14.86 5.80 1.17
CA ASN A 65 16.05 5.03 1.52
C ASN A 65 16.56 4.17 0.37
N THR A 66 15.67 3.75 -0.51
CA THR A 66 16.00 2.82 -1.62
C THR A 66 15.86 3.45 -3.01
N GLY A 67 15.09 4.52 -3.13
CA GLY A 67 14.72 5.13 -4.41
C GLY A 67 13.67 4.33 -5.19
N TYR A 68 13.18 3.19 -4.68
CA TYR A 68 12.19 2.38 -5.37
C TYR A 68 10.82 3.02 -5.41
N LYS A 69 10.18 2.93 -6.57
CA LYS A 69 8.76 3.24 -6.72
C LYS A 69 7.95 2.34 -5.81
N THR A 70 7.07 2.93 -5.02
CA THR A 70 6.35 2.23 -3.96
C THR A 70 4.90 2.67 -3.92
N ILE A 71 4.01 1.72 -3.70
CA ILE A 71 2.63 1.98 -3.32
C ILE A 71 2.51 1.65 -1.85
N LEU A 72 2.00 2.58 -1.05
CA LEU A 72 1.83 2.42 0.38
C LEU A 72 0.35 2.27 0.70
N VAL A 73 -0.01 1.17 1.35
CA VAL A 73 -1.35 0.95 1.90
C VAL A 73 -1.26 1.04 3.42
N VAL A 74 -2.08 1.89 4.00
CA VAL A 74 -2.15 2.08 5.45
C VAL A 74 -3.56 1.74 5.91
N PHE A 75 -3.68 0.74 6.79
CA PHE A 75 -4.95 0.38 7.43
C PHE A 75 -5.01 0.91 8.86
N ASP A 76 -6.21 1.18 9.33
CA ASP A 76 -6.48 1.42 10.76
C ASP A 76 -6.75 0.09 11.47
N GLY A 77 -5.68 -0.57 11.91
CA GLY A 77 -5.76 -1.92 12.48
C GLY A 77 -6.00 -2.99 11.41
N ILE A 78 -6.52 -4.14 11.82
CA ILE A 78 -6.77 -5.26 10.91
C ILE A 78 -8.01 -4.99 10.06
N PRO A 79 -7.88 -4.92 8.72
CA PRO A 79 -8.99 -4.61 7.84
C PRO A 79 -9.97 -5.78 7.69
N LYS A 80 -11.20 -5.45 7.32
CA LYS A 80 -12.21 -6.43 6.86
C LYS A 80 -11.98 -6.75 5.38
N PRO A 81 -12.48 -7.89 4.88
CA PRO A 81 -12.32 -8.26 3.47
C PRO A 81 -12.76 -7.19 2.47
N ALA A 82 -13.86 -6.49 2.75
CA ALA A 82 -14.33 -5.42 1.87
C ALA A 82 -13.35 -4.25 1.78
N GLN A 83 -12.69 -3.90 2.88
CA GLN A 83 -11.67 -2.86 2.91
C GLN A 83 -10.42 -3.28 2.13
N MET A 84 -10.03 -4.56 2.26
CA MET A 84 -8.92 -5.12 1.49
C MET A 84 -9.18 -5.05 -0.01
N ALA A 85 -10.38 -5.43 -0.46
CA ALA A 85 -10.78 -5.36 -1.86
C ALA A 85 -10.76 -3.91 -2.38
N HIS A 86 -11.26 -2.97 -1.59
CA HIS A 86 -11.27 -1.54 -1.92
C HIS A 86 -9.84 -1.02 -2.14
N GLU A 87 -8.95 -1.26 -1.19
CA GLU A 87 -7.57 -0.80 -1.30
C GLU A 87 -6.79 -1.56 -2.38
N ALA A 88 -7.09 -2.83 -2.61
CA ALA A 88 -6.46 -3.61 -3.68
C ALA A 88 -6.79 -3.05 -5.06
N PHE A 89 -7.99 -2.53 -5.27
CA PHE A 89 -8.34 -1.82 -6.51
C PHE A 89 -7.45 -0.58 -6.70
N HIS A 90 -7.24 0.21 -5.66
CA HIS A 90 -6.35 1.37 -5.72
C HIS A 90 -4.89 0.97 -5.97
N VAL A 91 -4.43 -0.14 -5.42
CA VAL A 91 -3.09 -0.69 -5.71
C VAL A 91 -2.96 -1.01 -7.19
N MET A 92 -3.92 -1.73 -7.76
CA MET A 92 -3.95 -2.05 -9.18
C MET A 92 -3.89 -0.78 -10.04
N ASN A 93 -4.74 0.19 -9.74
CA ASN A 93 -4.80 1.45 -10.46
C ASN A 93 -3.48 2.24 -10.33
N GLY A 94 -2.87 2.24 -9.16
CA GLY A 94 -1.56 2.86 -8.91
C GLY A 94 -0.43 2.22 -9.72
N ILE A 95 -0.41 0.91 -9.83
CA ILE A 95 0.57 0.18 -10.67
C ILE A 95 0.41 0.58 -12.14
N LEU A 96 -0.82 0.64 -12.64
CA LEU A 96 -1.08 1.05 -14.02
C LEU A 96 -0.61 2.48 -14.31
N LYS A 97 -0.82 3.40 -13.37
CA LYS A 97 -0.32 4.78 -13.50
C LYS A 97 1.20 4.84 -13.58
N GLU A 98 1.90 4.01 -12.78
CA GLU A 98 3.38 3.98 -12.77
C GLU A 98 3.97 3.55 -14.10
N VAL A 99 3.27 2.73 -14.86
CA VAL A 99 3.71 2.23 -16.17
C VAL A 99 2.96 2.86 -17.33
N ASP A 100 2.19 3.91 -17.05
CA ASP A 100 1.42 4.69 -18.04
C ASP A 100 0.46 3.83 -18.86
N LEU A 101 -0.18 2.87 -18.21
CA LEU A 101 -1.21 2.04 -18.81
C LEU A 101 -2.60 2.54 -18.40
N GLU A 102 -3.47 2.66 -19.39
CA GLU A 102 -4.85 3.04 -19.17
C GLU A 102 -5.76 1.81 -19.06
N PHE A 103 -6.81 1.97 -18.27
CA PHE A 103 -7.89 1.02 -18.18
C PHE A 103 -8.75 1.10 -19.45
N ASN A 104 -8.68 0.08 -20.29
CA ASN A 104 -9.43 0.08 -21.55
C ASN A 104 -10.49 -1.02 -21.56
N TYR A 105 -11.75 -0.61 -21.57
CA TYR A 105 -12.91 -1.51 -21.67
C TYR A 105 -13.19 -2.00 -23.09
N SER A 106 -12.53 -1.46 -24.10
CA SER A 106 -12.79 -1.82 -25.49
C SER A 106 -12.09 -3.10 -25.85
N LYS A 107 -12.87 -4.08 -26.25
CA LYS A 107 -12.49 -5.33 -26.90
C LYS A 107 -11.89 -6.43 -26.03
N ASN A 108 -12.66 -7.47 -25.84
CA ASN A 108 -12.36 -8.92 -25.75
C ASN A 108 -11.03 -9.40 -25.14
N THR A 109 -10.21 -8.52 -24.58
CA THR A 109 -8.95 -8.95 -23.96
C THR A 109 -9.13 -9.40 -22.51
N GLY A 110 -10.36 -9.38 -22.01
CA GLY A 110 -10.66 -9.72 -20.63
C GLY A 110 -9.87 -8.84 -19.64
N ASN A 111 -10.41 -8.59 -18.51
CA ASN A 111 -9.72 -7.86 -17.43
C ASN A 111 -8.86 -8.81 -16.57
N GLU A 112 -8.43 -9.95 -17.12
CA GLU A 112 -7.64 -10.96 -16.40
C GLU A 112 -6.35 -10.40 -15.85
N HIS A 113 -5.66 -9.59 -16.64
CA HIS A 113 -4.43 -8.92 -16.21
C HIS A 113 -4.64 -8.06 -14.96
N LEU A 114 -5.71 -7.28 -14.96
CA LEU A 114 -6.06 -6.42 -13.81
C LEU A 114 -6.53 -7.25 -12.62
N ALA A 115 -7.29 -8.29 -12.87
CA ALA A 115 -7.75 -9.21 -11.84
C ALA A 115 -6.58 -9.91 -11.14
N TYR A 116 -5.54 -10.31 -11.88
CA TYR A 116 -4.33 -10.90 -11.31
C TYR A 116 -3.55 -9.91 -10.43
N ILE A 117 -3.49 -8.63 -10.79
CA ILE A 117 -2.85 -7.61 -9.96
C ILE A 117 -3.64 -7.43 -8.65
N ILE A 118 -4.96 -7.36 -8.72
CA ILE A 118 -5.83 -7.25 -7.54
C ILE A 118 -5.67 -8.49 -6.65
N GLU A 119 -5.69 -9.69 -7.23
CA GLU A 119 -5.46 -10.94 -6.50
C GLU A 119 -4.13 -10.95 -5.77
N TRP A 120 -3.05 -10.56 -6.46
CA TRP A 120 -1.73 -10.43 -5.86
C TRP A 120 -1.74 -9.44 -4.68
N ALA A 121 -2.34 -8.27 -4.84
CA ALA A 121 -2.43 -7.27 -3.77
C ALA A 121 -3.17 -7.81 -2.54
N VAL A 122 -4.29 -8.51 -2.74
CA VAL A 122 -5.05 -9.14 -1.64
C VAL A 122 -4.23 -10.23 -0.96
N LYS A 123 -3.50 -11.05 -1.71
CA LYS A 123 -2.59 -12.06 -1.14
C LYS A 123 -1.51 -11.42 -0.27
N CYS A 124 -0.91 -10.31 -0.72
CA CYS A 124 0.05 -9.55 0.08
C CYS A 124 -0.59 -9.03 1.37
N MET A 125 -1.79 -8.48 1.29
CA MET A 125 -2.54 -7.99 2.46
C MET A 125 -2.83 -9.13 3.45
N CYS A 126 -3.26 -10.28 2.98
CA CYS A 126 -3.51 -11.46 3.83
C CYS A 126 -2.23 -11.92 4.55
N ASP A 127 -1.11 -11.98 3.84
CA ASP A 127 0.19 -12.33 4.43
C ASP A 127 0.63 -11.32 5.48
N ALA A 128 0.51 -10.02 5.19
CA ALA A 128 0.83 -8.95 6.12
C ALA A 128 -0.04 -9.01 7.38
N ILE A 129 -1.35 -9.28 7.23
CA ILE A 129 -2.28 -9.42 8.35
C ILE A 129 -1.88 -10.58 9.26
N GLU A 130 -1.53 -11.73 8.70
CA GLU A 130 -1.08 -12.87 9.49
C GLU A 130 0.19 -12.55 10.28
N LYS A 131 1.15 -11.89 9.66
CA LYS A 131 2.39 -11.45 10.31
C LYS A 131 2.13 -10.45 11.44
N GLU A 132 1.25 -9.48 11.19
CA GLU A 132 0.85 -8.48 12.19
C GLU A 132 0.17 -9.13 13.40
N LYS A 133 -0.73 -10.06 13.17
CA LYS A 133 -1.39 -10.81 14.27
C LYS A 133 -0.39 -11.60 15.11
N LYS A 134 0.59 -12.23 14.49
CA LYS A 134 1.66 -12.96 15.20
C LYS A 134 2.52 -12.01 16.05
N CYS A 135 2.86 -10.84 15.54
CA CYS A 135 3.63 -9.83 16.27
C CYS A 135 2.85 -9.33 17.50
N LYS A 136 1.55 -9.07 17.37
CA LYS A 136 0.70 -8.63 18.48
C LYS A 136 0.55 -9.68 19.57
N LYS A 137 0.54 -10.98 19.24
CA LYS A 137 0.47 -12.07 20.22
C LYS A 137 1.75 -12.21 21.04
N LYS A 138 2.91 -11.85 20.49
CA LYS A 138 4.21 -11.94 21.19
C LYS A 138 4.45 -10.82 22.20
N THR A 139 3.66 -9.75 22.14
CA THR A 139 3.80 -8.57 23.00
C THR A 139 2.84 -8.56 24.20
N LYS A 140 2.06 -9.61 24.36
CA LYS A 140 1.19 -9.80 25.54
C LYS A 140 1.89 -10.61 26.63
#